data_c814ff399071b70dde40a3e65327c156
#
_entry.id   c814ff399071b70dde40a3e65327c156
#
_cell.length_a   1.000
_cell.length_b   1.000
_cell.length_c   1.000
_cell.angle_alpha   90.00
_cell.angle_beta   90.00
_cell.angle_gamma   90.00
#
_symmetry.space_group_name_H-M   'P 1'
#
loop_
_entity.id
_entity.type
_entity.pdbx_description
1 polymer ?
#
loop_
_entity_poly.entity_id
_entity_poly.type
_entity_poly.pdbx_seq_one_letter_code
_entity_poly.pdbx_strand_id
1 'polypeptide(L)'
;MTADVTTPAAPAAMPRIGDPAPEFTATTTQGEISFPGDFAGHWVIFFSHPADFTPVCTTEFMTFATMEAEFEALNTKLVGLSIDGLYSHIAWLRTIKEKISYRGMENVEVTFPLIDDITMEVAKKYGMIMPGEDSTKAVRAVFVVDPTGTIRTIIYYPLSLGRNFDELKRVIIALQTADAMSIATPADWRPGDEVIVPPPGSCGVAKDRVEEPAEGVTVVDWFFSTKKVSAAEVEAAIGAPVA
;
A
#
# COMPACT_ATOMS: atom_id res chain seq x y z
N MET A 1 18.88 47.98 -12.11
CA MET A 1 18.82 46.50 -12.19
C MET A 1 18.13 46.02 -10.94
N THR A 2 16.83 45.80 -11.05
CA THR A 2 16.03 45.23 -9.96
C THR A 2 16.20 43.71 -10.00
N ALA A 3 16.86 43.15 -9.00
CA ALA A 3 16.94 41.68 -8.84
C ALA A 3 15.54 41.12 -8.62
N ASP A 4 15.10 40.28 -9.50
CA ASP A 4 13.86 39.53 -9.38
C ASP A 4 14.05 38.51 -8.25
N VAL A 5 13.48 38.80 -7.08
CA VAL A 5 13.46 37.90 -5.96
C VAL A 5 12.46 36.81 -6.26
N THR A 6 12.90 35.73 -6.90
CA THR A 6 12.09 34.52 -7.05
C THR A 6 11.75 34.00 -5.66
N THR A 7 10.49 34.18 -5.26
CA THR A 7 9.94 33.54 -4.06
C THR A 7 10.15 32.02 -4.22
N PRO A 8 10.79 31.34 -3.22
CA PRO A 8 10.93 29.88 -3.31
C PRO A 8 9.54 29.25 -3.43
N ALA A 9 9.37 28.35 -4.38
CA ALA A 9 8.14 27.60 -4.56
C ALA A 9 7.79 26.93 -3.22
N ALA A 10 6.53 27.04 -2.81
CA ALA A 10 6.05 26.34 -1.64
C ALA A 10 6.37 24.84 -1.79
N PRO A 11 6.80 24.15 -0.72
CA PRO A 11 7.04 22.72 -0.78
C PRO A 11 5.79 22.02 -1.32
N ALA A 12 5.96 21.08 -2.25
CA ALA A 12 4.85 20.31 -2.80
C ALA A 12 4.06 19.68 -1.64
N ALA A 13 2.75 19.84 -1.65
CA ALA A 13 1.91 19.25 -0.62
C ALA A 13 2.07 17.72 -0.68
N MET A 14 2.18 17.06 0.49
CA MET A 14 2.20 15.61 0.56
C MET A 14 0.92 15.04 -0.08
N PRO A 15 1.01 13.95 -0.84
CA PRO A 15 -0.15 13.26 -1.38
C PRO A 15 -1.08 12.81 -0.24
N ARG A 16 -2.39 12.80 -0.50
CA ARG A 16 -3.41 12.41 0.48
C ARG A 16 -4.24 11.25 -0.05
N ILE A 17 -4.95 10.58 0.85
CA ILE A 17 -5.95 9.58 0.49
C ILE A 17 -7.03 10.24 -0.38
N GLY A 18 -7.32 9.63 -1.53
CA GLY A 18 -8.24 10.13 -2.54
C GLY A 18 -7.58 10.99 -3.63
N ASP A 19 -6.32 11.43 -3.44
CA ASP A 19 -5.59 12.13 -4.49
C ASP A 19 -5.10 11.13 -5.56
N PRO A 20 -4.94 11.54 -6.83
CA PRO A 20 -4.17 10.79 -7.81
C PRO A 20 -2.73 10.59 -7.33
N ALA A 21 -2.16 9.41 -7.53
CA ALA A 21 -0.78 9.15 -7.21
C ALA A 21 0.14 10.05 -8.08
N PRO A 22 1.06 10.83 -7.48
CA PRO A 22 1.95 11.72 -8.22
C PRO A 22 2.78 10.96 -9.25
N GLU A 23 2.69 11.36 -10.51
CA GLU A 23 3.39 10.73 -11.63
C GLU A 23 4.91 10.95 -11.56
N PHE A 24 5.67 9.91 -11.93
CA PHE A 24 7.12 9.99 -12.13
C PHE A 24 7.60 8.91 -13.09
N THR A 25 8.80 9.11 -13.64
CA THR A 25 9.57 8.08 -14.36
C THR A 25 10.87 7.86 -13.59
N ALA A 26 11.27 6.60 -13.41
CA ALA A 26 12.47 6.27 -12.64
C ALA A 26 13.14 5.00 -13.15
N THR A 27 14.46 4.95 -13.00
CA THR A 27 15.26 3.74 -13.19
C THR A 27 15.06 2.79 -12.03
N THR A 28 14.91 1.50 -12.30
CA THR A 28 14.77 0.47 -11.28
C THR A 28 15.68 -0.74 -11.56
N THR A 29 15.73 -1.65 -10.61
CA THR A 29 16.41 -2.96 -10.78
C THR A 29 15.82 -3.81 -11.90
N GLN A 30 14.62 -3.51 -12.39
CA GLN A 30 13.91 -4.22 -13.45
C GLN A 30 13.78 -3.39 -14.75
N GLY A 31 14.50 -2.28 -14.86
CA GLY A 31 14.41 -1.34 -15.97
C GLY A 31 13.72 -0.04 -15.59
N GLU A 32 13.43 0.79 -16.58
CA GLU A 32 12.71 2.05 -16.37
C GLU A 32 11.22 1.80 -16.21
N ILE A 33 10.59 2.52 -15.30
CA ILE A 33 9.14 2.51 -15.08
C ILE A 33 8.55 3.92 -15.13
N SER A 34 7.30 4.02 -15.57
CA SER A 34 6.45 5.22 -15.47
C SER A 34 5.31 4.95 -14.51
N PHE A 35 5.33 5.57 -13.34
CA PHE A 35 4.35 5.36 -12.29
C PHE A 35 3.31 6.48 -12.28
N PRO A 36 2.01 6.19 -12.08
CA PRO A 36 1.39 4.87 -11.94
C PRO A 36 1.04 4.21 -13.30
N GLY A 37 1.36 4.83 -14.43
CA GLY A 37 0.91 4.44 -15.77
C GLY A 37 1.16 2.97 -16.13
N ASP A 38 2.37 2.45 -15.88
CA ASP A 38 2.74 1.06 -16.19
C ASP A 38 2.01 0.03 -15.31
N PHE A 39 1.35 0.48 -14.26
CA PHE A 39 0.61 -0.35 -13.31
C PHE A 39 -0.92 -0.21 -13.44
N ALA A 40 -1.40 0.50 -14.47
CA ALA A 40 -2.84 0.68 -14.70
C ALA A 40 -3.57 -0.68 -14.74
N GLY A 41 -4.72 -0.77 -14.04
CA GLY A 41 -5.47 -2.01 -13.91
C GLY A 41 -5.03 -2.92 -12.76
N HIS A 42 -3.95 -2.59 -12.06
CA HIS A 42 -3.46 -3.30 -10.88
C HIS A 42 -3.51 -2.42 -9.63
N TRP A 43 -3.71 -3.05 -8.49
CA TRP A 43 -3.38 -2.44 -7.21
C TRP A 43 -1.86 -2.38 -7.08
N VAL A 44 -1.35 -1.38 -6.38
CA VAL A 44 0.09 -1.23 -6.13
C VAL A 44 0.34 -0.94 -4.67
N ILE A 45 1.27 -1.67 -4.08
CA ILE A 45 1.94 -1.30 -2.83
C ILE A 45 3.25 -0.61 -3.22
N PHE A 46 3.22 0.71 -3.24
CA PHE A 46 4.41 1.53 -3.41
C PHE A 46 4.99 1.87 -2.05
N PHE A 47 6.23 1.45 -1.79
CA PHE A 47 6.82 1.57 -0.46
C PHE A 47 8.27 2.05 -0.50
N SER A 48 8.69 2.76 0.54
CA SER A 48 10.07 3.17 0.72
C SER A 48 10.76 2.44 1.87
N HIS A 49 12.08 2.36 1.81
CA HIS A 49 12.93 1.89 2.90
C HIS A 49 14.11 2.84 3.11
N PRO A 50 14.68 2.90 4.32
CA PRO A 50 15.71 3.87 4.67
C PRO A 50 17.02 3.75 3.92
N ALA A 51 17.56 2.53 3.79
CA ALA A 51 18.82 2.28 3.10
C ALA A 51 19.04 0.79 2.85
N ASP A 52 19.75 0.49 1.76
CA ASP A 52 20.31 -0.82 1.47
C ASP A 52 21.27 -1.28 2.56
N PHE A 53 21.56 -2.57 2.61
CA PHE A 53 22.50 -3.19 3.56
C PHE A 53 22.20 -2.90 5.04
N THR A 54 20.92 -2.61 5.38
CA THR A 54 20.49 -2.45 6.77
C THR A 54 19.64 -3.63 7.24
N PRO A 55 19.74 -4.05 8.52
CA PRO A 55 19.12 -5.27 9.00
C PRO A 55 17.58 -5.30 8.85
N VAL A 56 16.91 -4.24 9.28
CA VAL A 56 15.42 -4.19 9.23
C VAL A 56 14.95 -4.20 7.78
N CYS A 57 15.56 -3.40 6.89
CA CYS A 57 15.21 -3.39 5.47
C CYS A 57 15.41 -4.76 4.82
N THR A 58 16.51 -5.47 5.19
CA THR A 58 16.77 -6.81 4.70
C THR A 58 15.66 -7.79 5.09
N THR A 59 15.19 -7.76 6.36
CA THR A 59 14.07 -8.61 6.78
C THR A 59 12.77 -8.28 6.06
N GLU A 60 12.52 -7.01 5.78
CA GLU A 60 11.33 -6.56 5.04
C GLU A 60 11.34 -7.04 3.58
N PHE A 61 12.48 -6.88 2.89
CA PHE A 61 12.59 -7.32 1.49
C PHE A 61 12.46 -8.83 1.34
N MET A 62 13.03 -9.60 2.27
CA MET A 62 12.83 -11.06 2.29
C MET A 62 11.35 -11.41 2.48
N THR A 63 10.66 -10.71 3.38
CA THR A 63 9.23 -10.96 3.64
C THR A 63 8.38 -10.54 2.44
N PHE A 64 8.60 -9.36 1.85
CA PHE A 64 7.89 -8.95 0.65
C PHE A 64 8.08 -9.95 -0.50
N ALA A 65 9.32 -10.37 -0.75
CA ALA A 65 9.61 -11.31 -1.84
C ALA A 65 8.97 -12.69 -1.63
N THR A 66 8.92 -13.18 -0.39
CA THR A 66 8.22 -14.45 -0.08
C THR A 66 6.71 -14.34 -0.18
N MET A 67 6.13 -13.15 -0.01
CA MET A 67 4.69 -12.89 -0.13
C MET A 67 4.29 -12.35 -1.52
N GLU A 68 5.24 -12.14 -2.44
CA GLU A 68 4.95 -11.53 -3.74
C GLU A 68 3.87 -12.29 -4.52
N ALA A 69 3.93 -13.62 -4.55
CA ALA A 69 2.92 -14.44 -5.21
C ALA A 69 1.51 -14.28 -4.60
N GLU A 70 1.41 -14.06 -3.29
CA GLU A 70 0.13 -13.80 -2.61
C GLU A 70 -0.43 -12.42 -3.01
N PHE A 71 0.44 -11.40 -3.10
CA PHE A 71 0.03 -10.08 -3.59
C PHE A 71 -0.34 -10.11 -5.08
N GLU A 72 0.40 -10.86 -5.90
CA GLU A 72 0.04 -11.03 -7.31
C GLU A 72 -1.31 -11.72 -7.50
N ALA A 73 -1.61 -12.75 -6.69
CA ALA A 73 -2.92 -13.39 -6.69
C ALA A 73 -4.05 -12.40 -6.33
N LEU A 74 -3.75 -11.37 -5.52
CA LEU A 74 -4.65 -10.25 -5.20
C LEU A 74 -4.60 -9.12 -6.23
N ASN A 75 -4.14 -9.37 -7.47
CA ASN A 75 -3.93 -8.33 -8.48
C ASN A 75 -3.12 -7.14 -8.00
N THR A 76 -2.14 -7.35 -7.13
CA THR A 76 -1.36 -6.29 -6.46
C THR A 76 0.12 -6.40 -6.82
N LYS A 77 0.70 -5.31 -7.32
CA LYS A 77 2.13 -5.20 -7.64
C LYS A 77 2.89 -4.50 -6.53
N LEU A 78 4.14 -4.91 -6.33
CA LEU A 78 5.05 -4.31 -5.36
C LEU A 78 6.03 -3.39 -6.08
N VAL A 79 6.28 -2.19 -5.53
CA VAL A 79 7.28 -1.24 -6.04
C VAL A 79 8.02 -0.66 -4.85
N GLY A 80 9.31 -0.95 -4.75
CA GLY A 80 10.18 -0.43 -3.69
C GLY A 80 10.93 0.84 -4.10
N LEU A 81 11.31 1.64 -3.13
CA LEU A 81 12.13 2.85 -3.31
C LEU A 81 13.10 3.02 -2.16
N SER A 82 14.33 3.39 -2.45
CA SER A 82 15.21 4.09 -1.49
C SER A 82 16.05 5.16 -2.20
N ILE A 83 16.76 5.94 -1.41
CA ILE A 83 17.68 6.96 -1.91
C ILE A 83 19.06 6.41 -2.29
N ASP A 84 19.23 5.09 -2.27
CA ASP A 84 20.44 4.44 -2.76
C ASP A 84 20.41 4.33 -4.29
N GLY A 85 21.59 4.19 -4.90
CA GLY A 85 21.72 4.07 -6.34
C GLY A 85 21.56 2.63 -6.84
N LEU A 86 21.26 2.47 -8.14
CA LEU A 86 20.99 1.21 -8.81
C LEU A 86 22.01 0.10 -8.50
N TYR A 87 23.29 0.42 -8.52
CA TYR A 87 24.34 -0.59 -8.27
C TYR A 87 24.38 -1.05 -6.82
N SER A 88 23.99 -0.20 -5.86
CA SER A 88 23.80 -0.57 -4.47
C SER A 88 22.66 -1.59 -4.37
N HIS A 89 21.51 -1.29 -4.97
CA HIS A 89 20.36 -2.18 -5.02
C HIS A 89 20.73 -3.56 -5.58
N ILE A 90 21.35 -3.60 -6.75
CA ILE A 90 21.76 -4.87 -7.40
C ILE A 90 22.68 -5.68 -6.47
N ALA A 91 23.67 -5.04 -5.86
CA ALA A 91 24.61 -5.70 -4.97
C ALA A 91 23.92 -6.20 -3.69
N TRP A 92 23.01 -5.41 -3.13
CA TRP A 92 22.27 -5.76 -1.92
C TRP A 92 21.29 -6.91 -2.16
N LEU A 93 20.48 -6.86 -3.21
CA LEU A 93 19.53 -7.92 -3.56
C LEU A 93 20.26 -9.26 -3.84
N ARG A 94 21.41 -9.21 -4.52
CA ARG A 94 22.26 -10.37 -4.69
C ARG A 94 22.77 -10.91 -3.35
N THR A 95 23.17 -10.02 -2.43
CA THR A 95 23.64 -10.43 -1.09
C THR A 95 22.49 -11.07 -0.29
N ILE A 96 21.28 -10.55 -0.37
CA ILE A 96 20.08 -11.17 0.24
C ILE A 96 19.94 -12.60 -0.25
N LYS A 97 19.92 -12.81 -1.57
CA LYS A 97 19.76 -14.13 -2.17
C LYS A 97 20.88 -15.11 -1.79
N GLU A 98 22.13 -14.66 -1.86
CA GLU A 98 23.30 -15.57 -1.74
C GLU A 98 23.72 -15.82 -0.29
N LYS A 99 23.43 -14.92 0.66
CA LYS A 99 24.09 -14.93 1.97
C LYS A 99 23.16 -14.79 3.16
N ILE A 100 21.91 -14.33 2.97
CA ILE A 100 21.06 -14.03 4.12
C ILE A 100 20.08 -15.19 4.34
N SER A 101 19.98 -15.61 5.61
CA SER A 101 18.95 -16.53 6.10
C SER A 101 18.28 -15.89 7.32
N TYR A 102 16.96 -15.85 7.32
CA TYR A 102 16.18 -15.25 8.41
C TYR A 102 14.82 -15.93 8.56
N ARG A 103 14.49 -16.42 9.76
CA ARG A 103 13.21 -17.09 10.08
C ARG A 103 12.83 -18.20 9.08
N GLY A 104 13.80 -18.99 8.64
CA GLY A 104 13.58 -20.07 7.68
C GLY A 104 13.52 -19.64 6.21
N MET A 105 13.52 -18.34 5.94
CA MET A 105 13.68 -17.81 4.58
C MET A 105 15.16 -17.85 4.19
N GLU A 106 15.47 -18.44 3.05
CA GLU A 106 16.82 -18.52 2.47
C GLU A 106 16.73 -18.54 0.94
N ASN A 107 17.79 -18.16 0.25
CA ASN A 107 17.83 -18.05 -1.20
C ASN A 107 16.69 -17.17 -1.78
N VAL A 108 16.28 -16.13 -1.03
CA VAL A 108 15.16 -15.27 -1.41
C VAL A 108 15.56 -14.36 -2.55
N GLU A 109 14.84 -14.46 -3.67
CA GLU A 109 15.00 -13.59 -4.83
C GLU A 109 13.94 -12.50 -4.81
N VAL A 110 14.38 -11.25 -4.91
CA VAL A 110 13.51 -10.08 -5.02
C VAL A 110 13.30 -9.78 -6.51
N THR A 111 12.08 -9.91 -6.99
CA THR A 111 11.73 -9.77 -8.42
C THR A 111 10.96 -8.49 -8.72
N PHE A 112 10.37 -7.84 -7.73
CA PHE A 112 9.72 -6.55 -7.91
C PHE A 112 10.74 -5.40 -8.12
N PRO A 113 10.35 -4.33 -8.85
CA PRO A 113 11.22 -3.19 -9.11
C PRO A 113 11.58 -2.42 -7.84
N LEU A 114 12.87 -2.09 -7.71
CA LEU A 114 13.40 -1.22 -6.67
C LEU A 114 13.99 0.04 -7.33
N ILE A 115 13.39 1.18 -7.00
CA ILE A 115 13.68 2.48 -7.60
C ILE A 115 14.98 3.08 -7.04
N ASP A 116 15.87 3.47 -7.95
CA ASP A 116 17.02 4.35 -7.69
C ASP A 116 16.52 5.79 -7.57
N ASP A 117 16.42 6.31 -6.36
CA ASP A 117 16.04 7.71 -6.10
C ASP A 117 17.16 8.49 -5.39
N ILE A 118 18.39 8.35 -5.89
CA ILE A 118 19.58 9.00 -5.31
C ILE A 118 19.45 10.53 -5.27
N THR A 119 18.60 11.11 -6.12
CA THR A 119 18.29 12.55 -6.13
C THR A 119 17.24 12.95 -5.10
N MET A 120 16.57 11.99 -4.50
CA MET A 120 15.42 12.17 -3.58
C MET A 120 14.22 12.89 -4.24
N GLU A 121 14.08 12.86 -5.53
CA GLU A 121 12.99 13.55 -6.23
C GLU A 121 11.64 12.88 -5.98
N VAL A 122 11.60 11.56 -6.11
CA VAL A 122 10.38 10.78 -5.86
C VAL A 122 10.07 10.76 -4.37
N ALA A 123 11.07 10.49 -3.53
CA ALA A 123 10.90 10.48 -2.07
C ALA A 123 10.36 11.80 -1.51
N LYS A 124 10.84 12.94 -2.03
CA LYS A 124 10.31 14.28 -1.66
C LYS A 124 8.89 14.51 -2.17
N LYS A 125 8.61 14.10 -3.42
CA LYS A 125 7.27 14.22 -4.03
C LYS A 125 6.21 13.46 -3.23
N TYR A 126 6.56 12.33 -2.64
CA TYR A 126 5.68 11.50 -1.82
C TYR A 126 5.77 11.79 -0.31
N GLY A 127 6.55 12.80 0.10
CA GLY A 127 6.71 13.14 1.51
C GLY A 127 7.41 12.08 2.36
N MET A 128 8.24 11.24 1.73
CA MET A 128 8.98 10.16 2.40
C MET A 128 10.23 10.65 3.13
N ILE A 129 10.70 11.87 2.85
CA ILE A 129 11.80 12.50 3.57
C ILE A 129 11.23 13.32 4.72
N MET A 130 11.47 12.88 5.93
CA MET A 130 11.00 13.51 7.16
C MET A 130 12.16 14.01 8.00
N PRO A 131 12.50 15.31 7.95
CA PRO A 131 13.71 15.86 8.62
C PRO A 131 13.73 15.64 10.14
N GLY A 132 12.58 15.47 10.79
CA GLY A 132 12.49 15.16 12.21
C GLY A 132 12.92 13.75 12.56
N GLU A 133 12.93 12.84 11.59
CA GLU A 133 13.43 11.46 11.74
C GLU A 133 14.84 11.35 11.14
N ASP A 134 15.00 11.65 9.85
CA ASP A 134 16.29 11.73 9.14
C ASP A 134 16.11 12.53 7.84
N SER A 135 16.97 13.50 7.58
CA SER A 135 16.92 14.31 6.37
C SER A 135 17.63 13.66 5.16
N THR A 136 18.35 12.57 5.38
CA THR A 136 19.17 11.87 4.38
C THR A 136 18.67 10.48 4.05
N LYS A 137 17.49 10.09 4.55
CA LYS A 137 16.88 8.78 4.31
C LYS A 137 15.38 8.92 4.13
N ALA A 138 14.81 8.03 3.33
CA ALA A 138 13.37 7.87 3.32
C ALA A 138 12.90 7.11 4.58
N VAL A 139 11.77 7.52 5.16
CA VAL A 139 11.08 6.73 6.19
C VAL A 139 10.47 5.47 5.56
N ARG A 140 9.92 4.57 6.38
CA ARG A 140 9.22 3.38 5.86
C ARG A 140 7.78 3.72 5.51
N ALA A 141 7.57 4.38 4.39
CA ALA A 141 6.24 4.70 3.89
C ALA A 141 5.64 3.52 3.10
N VAL A 142 4.32 3.46 3.08
CA VAL A 142 3.53 2.59 2.21
C VAL A 142 2.38 3.41 1.64
N PHE A 143 2.25 3.40 0.33
CA PHE A 143 1.12 3.94 -0.41
C PHE A 143 0.41 2.80 -1.11
N VAL A 144 -0.85 2.58 -0.79
CA VAL A 144 -1.71 1.66 -1.54
C VAL A 144 -2.42 2.47 -2.61
N VAL A 145 -2.16 2.13 -3.87
CA VAL A 145 -2.73 2.79 -5.04
C VAL A 145 -3.66 1.80 -5.74
N ASP A 146 -4.86 2.24 -6.10
CA ASP A 146 -5.85 1.39 -6.78
C ASP A 146 -5.59 1.31 -8.30
N PRO A 147 -6.31 0.42 -9.02
CA PRO A 147 -6.17 0.23 -10.47
C PRO A 147 -6.41 1.47 -11.32
N THR A 148 -7.00 2.53 -10.77
CA THR A 148 -7.22 3.82 -11.46
C THR A 148 -6.10 4.83 -11.18
N GLY A 149 -5.12 4.49 -10.35
CA GLY A 149 -4.04 5.37 -9.93
C GLY A 149 -4.38 6.27 -8.76
N THR A 150 -5.44 5.98 -7.99
CA THR A 150 -5.85 6.76 -6.82
C THR A 150 -5.23 6.19 -5.53
N ILE A 151 -4.70 7.04 -4.67
CA ILE A 151 -4.17 6.65 -3.36
C ILE A 151 -5.33 6.30 -2.42
N ARG A 152 -5.34 5.07 -1.90
CA ARG A 152 -6.40 4.53 -1.04
C ARG A 152 -6.00 4.45 0.43
N THR A 153 -4.72 4.22 0.72
CA THR A 153 -4.18 4.12 2.08
C THR A 153 -2.75 4.62 2.11
N ILE A 154 -2.37 5.27 3.21
CA ILE A 154 -1.01 5.74 3.46
C ILE A 154 -0.63 5.32 4.87
N ILE A 155 0.52 4.66 5.03
CA ILE A 155 1.06 4.25 6.32
C ILE A 155 2.52 4.70 6.42
N TYR A 156 2.90 5.32 7.52
CA TYR A 156 4.27 5.71 7.80
C TYR A 156 4.78 5.04 9.07
N TYR A 157 5.98 4.49 8.99
CA TYR A 157 6.71 3.91 10.11
C TYR A 157 8.04 4.64 10.28
N PRO A 158 8.53 4.81 11.53
CA PRO A 158 9.87 5.33 11.79
C PRO A 158 10.95 4.34 11.32
N LEU A 159 12.19 4.80 11.25
CA LEU A 159 13.31 4.00 10.75
C LEU A 159 13.53 2.70 11.55
N SER A 160 13.24 2.72 12.85
CA SER A 160 13.48 1.60 13.77
C SER A 160 12.40 0.51 13.77
N LEU A 161 11.26 0.75 13.14
CA LEU A 161 10.10 -0.14 13.20
C LEU A 161 9.85 -0.83 11.87
N GLY A 162 10.07 -2.16 11.80
CA GLY A 162 9.68 -2.98 10.64
C GLY A 162 8.15 -3.08 10.50
N ARG A 163 7.70 -3.19 9.24
CA ARG A 163 6.27 -3.24 8.89
C ARG A 163 5.61 -4.56 9.28
N ASN A 164 4.30 -4.54 9.45
CA ASN A 164 3.47 -5.73 9.58
C ASN A 164 2.88 -6.10 8.21
N PHE A 165 3.34 -7.20 7.63
CA PHE A 165 2.96 -7.63 6.29
C PHE A 165 1.56 -8.24 6.23
N ASP A 166 1.13 -8.91 7.32
CA ASP A 166 -0.25 -9.40 7.43
C ASP A 166 -1.25 -8.24 7.37
N GLU A 167 -0.90 -7.10 7.97
CA GLU A 167 -1.74 -5.89 7.90
C GLU A 167 -1.76 -5.32 6.49
N LEU A 168 -0.64 -5.30 5.77
CA LEU A 168 -0.62 -4.83 4.38
C LEU A 168 -1.51 -5.72 3.49
N LYS A 169 -1.43 -7.05 3.64
CA LYS A 169 -2.32 -7.99 2.94
C LYS A 169 -3.78 -7.76 3.33
N ARG A 170 -4.07 -7.63 4.63
CA ARG A 170 -5.42 -7.34 5.13
C ARG A 170 -6.00 -6.07 4.53
N VAL A 171 -5.22 -4.99 4.45
CA VAL A 171 -5.65 -3.70 3.87
C VAL A 171 -6.03 -3.86 2.39
N ILE A 172 -5.23 -4.56 1.59
CA ILE A 172 -5.54 -4.83 0.18
C ILE A 172 -6.87 -5.59 0.06
N ILE A 173 -7.03 -6.69 0.79
CA ILE A 173 -8.24 -7.51 0.74
C ILE A 173 -9.46 -6.69 1.19
N ALA A 174 -9.33 -5.91 2.27
CA ALA A 174 -10.41 -5.08 2.80
C ALA A 174 -10.86 -4.00 1.79
N LEU A 175 -9.92 -3.32 1.13
CA LEU A 175 -10.22 -2.31 0.12
C LEU A 175 -10.91 -2.93 -1.10
N GLN A 176 -10.40 -4.04 -1.62
CA GLN A 176 -10.99 -4.75 -2.74
C GLN A 176 -12.40 -5.25 -2.42
N THR A 177 -12.60 -5.80 -1.21
CA THR A 177 -13.90 -6.28 -0.76
C THR A 177 -14.91 -5.13 -0.61
N ALA A 178 -14.49 -4.02 0.00
CA ALA A 178 -15.33 -2.84 0.16
C ALA A 178 -15.80 -2.28 -1.19
N ASP A 179 -14.90 -2.21 -2.17
CA ASP A 179 -15.21 -1.73 -3.51
C ASP A 179 -16.13 -2.70 -4.26
N ALA A 180 -15.82 -4.00 -4.25
CA ALA A 180 -16.57 -5.01 -4.99
C ALA A 180 -18.00 -5.22 -4.45
N MET A 181 -18.17 -5.13 -3.13
CA MET A 181 -19.44 -5.43 -2.46
C MET A 181 -20.23 -4.18 -2.01
N SER A 182 -19.67 -2.97 -2.18
CA SER A 182 -20.25 -1.70 -1.70
C SER A 182 -20.59 -1.75 -0.20
N ILE A 183 -19.65 -2.24 0.61
CA ILE A 183 -19.75 -2.37 2.07
C ILE A 183 -18.61 -1.60 2.76
N ALA A 184 -18.62 -1.58 4.09
CA ALA A 184 -17.47 -1.17 4.88
C ALA A 184 -16.99 -2.34 5.76
N THR A 185 -15.69 -2.40 6.00
CA THR A 185 -15.10 -3.39 6.90
C THR A 185 -14.99 -2.80 8.31
N PRO A 186 -15.44 -3.49 9.36
CA PRO A 186 -15.27 -3.03 10.74
C PRO A 186 -13.80 -3.09 11.20
N ALA A 187 -13.55 -2.59 12.41
CA ALA A 187 -12.23 -2.69 13.04
C ALA A 187 -11.76 -4.17 13.08
N ASP A 188 -10.48 -4.38 12.82
CA ASP A 188 -9.80 -5.69 12.82
C ASP A 188 -10.37 -6.74 11.85
N TRP A 189 -11.26 -6.34 10.94
CA TRP A 189 -11.94 -7.24 10.02
C TRP A 189 -10.97 -8.14 9.24
N ARG A 190 -11.37 -9.38 9.08
CA ARG A 190 -10.73 -10.38 8.22
C ARG A 190 -11.78 -11.09 7.35
N PRO A 191 -11.40 -11.70 6.22
CA PRO A 191 -12.32 -12.49 5.39
C PRO A 191 -13.06 -13.55 6.21
N GLY A 192 -14.40 -13.55 6.11
CA GLY A 192 -15.29 -14.40 6.92
C GLY A 192 -15.92 -13.73 8.13
N ASP A 193 -15.43 -12.55 8.52
CA ASP A 193 -16.08 -11.73 9.54
C ASP A 193 -17.30 -10.98 8.96
N GLU A 194 -18.16 -10.49 9.86
CA GLU A 194 -19.27 -9.62 9.46
C GLU A 194 -18.75 -8.31 8.86
N VAL A 195 -19.48 -7.80 7.87
CA VAL A 195 -19.24 -6.49 7.25
C VAL A 195 -20.28 -5.49 7.70
N ILE A 196 -19.96 -4.20 7.61
CA ILE A 196 -20.88 -3.11 7.89
C ILE A 196 -21.66 -2.75 6.63
N VAL A 197 -22.98 -2.73 6.74
CA VAL A 197 -23.85 -2.15 5.70
C VAL A 197 -23.78 -0.63 5.85
N PRO A 198 -23.40 0.14 4.81
CA PRO A 198 -23.26 1.59 4.91
C PRO A 198 -24.53 2.27 5.46
N PRO A 199 -24.41 3.34 6.24
CA PRO A 199 -25.53 4.03 6.82
C PRO A 199 -26.49 4.57 5.74
N PRO A 200 -27.82 4.67 6.02
CA PRO A 200 -28.78 5.16 5.06
C PRO A 200 -28.59 6.66 4.77
N GLY A 201 -28.81 7.06 3.51
CA GLY A 201 -28.66 8.44 3.06
C GLY A 201 -29.87 9.36 3.35
N SER A 202 -30.95 8.84 3.96
CA SER A 202 -32.15 9.63 4.29
C SER A 202 -32.93 9.05 5.47
N CYS A 203 -33.78 9.88 6.09
CA CYS A 203 -34.65 9.45 7.19
C CYS A 203 -35.63 8.36 6.77
N GLY A 204 -36.14 8.39 5.54
CA GLY A 204 -37.03 7.34 5.01
C GLY A 204 -36.32 6.00 4.96
N VAL A 205 -35.16 5.94 4.31
CA VAL A 205 -34.35 4.71 4.23
C VAL A 205 -33.90 4.23 5.63
N ALA A 206 -33.64 5.15 6.56
CA ALA A 206 -33.30 4.80 7.93
C ALA A 206 -34.47 4.10 8.65
N LYS A 207 -35.69 4.61 8.46
CA LYS A 207 -36.91 4.02 8.99
C LYS A 207 -37.19 2.66 8.38
N ASP A 208 -37.15 2.57 7.05
CA ASP A 208 -37.39 1.32 6.31
C ASP A 208 -36.39 0.22 6.73
N ARG A 209 -35.10 0.59 6.96
CA ARG A 209 -34.09 -0.35 7.43
C ARG A 209 -34.43 -1.00 8.77
N VAL A 210 -35.06 -0.25 9.69
CA VAL A 210 -35.45 -0.77 11.01
C VAL A 210 -36.74 -1.53 10.94
N GLU A 211 -37.72 -1.03 10.18
CA GLU A 211 -39.06 -1.64 10.08
C GLU A 211 -39.10 -2.86 9.15
N GLU A 212 -38.31 -2.82 8.06
CA GLU A 212 -38.26 -3.87 7.04
C GLU A 212 -36.80 -4.22 6.67
N PRO A 213 -36.03 -4.87 7.56
CA PRO A 213 -34.63 -5.20 7.27
C PRO A 213 -34.49 -6.08 6.03
N ALA A 214 -33.47 -5.78 5.20
CA ALA A 214 -33.15 -6.62 4.06
C ALA A 214 -32.70 -8.03 4.50
N GLU A 215 -32.94 -9.02 3.64
CA GLU A 215 -32.55 -10.41 3.92
C GLU A 215 -31.06 -10.54 4.19
N GLY A 216 -30.70 -11.27 5.25
CA GLY A 216 -29.31 -11.48 5.65
C GLY A 216 -28.62 -10.28 6.34
N VAL A 217 -29.36 -9.18 6.57
CA VAL A 217 -28.86 -8.01 7.30
C VAL A 217 -29.36 -8.06 8.75
N THR A 218 -28.42 -7.97 9.70
CA THR A 218 -28.69 -7.79 11.12
C THR A 218 -28.71 -6.31 11.44
N VAL A 219 -29.88 -5.78 11.83
CA VAL A 219 -30.04 -4.37 12.21
C VAL A 219 -29.99 -4.23 13.73
N VAL A 220 -28.95 -3.55 14.23
CA VAL A 220 -28.82 -3.20 15.65
C VAL A 220 -29.51 -1.83 15.89
N ASP A 221 -29.26 -0.91 14.97
CA ASP A 221 -29.94 0.40 14.93
C ASP A 221 -29.90 0.92 13.47
N TRP A 222 -30.64 1.98 13.16
CA TRP A 222 -30.73 2.56 11.81
C TRP A 222 -29.38 2.87 11.18
N PHE A 223 -28.36 3.22 11.98
CA PHE A 223 -27.00 3.55 11.56
C PHE A 223 -26.02 2.38 11.65
N PHE A 224 -26.35 1.33 12.41
CA PHE A 224 -25.48 0.20 12.68
C PHE A 224 -26.15 -1.10 12.26
N SER A 225 -25.76 -1.59 11.11
CA SER A 225 -26.24 -2.83 10.55
C SER A 225 -25.09 -3.66 10.00
N THR A 226 -25.12 -4.96 10.24
CA THR A 226 -24.11 -5.90 9.78
C THR A 226 -24.68 -6.92 8.83
N LYS A 227 -23.81 -7.54 8.04
CA LYS A 227 -24.12 -8.66 7.18
C LYS A 227 -23.01 -9.69 7.28
N LYS A 228 -23.38 -10.96 7.41
CA LYS A 228 -22.42 -12.06 7.31
C LYS A 228 -21.96 -12.21 5.87
N VAL A 229 -20.63 -12.26 5.67
CA VAL A 229 -20.00 -12.54 4.37
C VAL A 229 -18.93 -13.59 4.62
N SER A 230 -19.08 -14.77 4.04
CA SER A 230 -18.09 -15.83 4.16
C SER A 230 -16.79 -15.49 3.40
N ALA A 231 -15.69 -16.10 3.77
CA ALA A 231 -14.42 -15.96 3.04
C ALA A 231 -14.59 -16.35 1.55
N ALA A 232 -15.37 -17.39 1.26
CA ALA A 232 -15.65 -17.81 -0.12
C ALA A 232 -16.42 -16.76 -0.93
N GLU A 233 -17.36 -16.03 -0.31
CA GLU A 233 -18.06 -14.91 -0.97
C GLU A 233 -17.10 -13.73 -1.20
N VAL A 234 -16.19 -13.46 -0.28
CA VAL A 234 -15.12 -12.46 -0.48
C VAL A 234 -14.23 -12.87 -1.65
N GLU A 235 -13.72 -14.10 -1.69
CA GLU A 235 -12.91 -14.63 -2.80
C GLU A 235 -13.62 -14.51 -4.14
N ALA A 236 -14.91 -14.87 -4.19
CA ALA A 236 -15.71 -14.74 -5.40
C ALA A 236 -15.90 -13.28 -5.84
N ALA A 237 -16.05 -12.36 -4.90
CA ALA A 237 -16.27 -10.94 -5.18
C ALA A 237 -15.01 -10.23 -5.71
N ILE A 238 -13.84 -10.55 -5.15
CA ILE A 238 -12.58 -9.93 -5.56
C ILE A 238 -11.83 -10.74 -6.61
N GLY A 239 -12.27 -11.97 -6.89
CA GLY A 239 -11.64 -12.87 -7.87
C GLY A 239 -10.26 -13.41 -7.45
N ALA A 240 -9.97 -13.48 -6.13
CA ALA A 240 -8.67 -13.84 -5.61
C ALA A 240 -8.77 -14.61 -4.28
N PRO A 241 -7.80 -15.48 -3.94
CA PRO A 241 -7.76 -16.19 -2.65
C PRO A 241 -7.50 -15.21 -1.52
N VAL A 242 -8.14 -15.43 -0.36
CA VAL A 242 -8.02 -14.56 0.83
C VAL A 242 -7.44 -15.27 2.06
N ALA A 243 -7.13 -16.56 1.92
CA ALA A 243 -6.52 -17.38 2.98
C ALA A 243 -5.02 -17.10 3.14
#